data_40bf78d608f062e922e278268e5da7f2
#
_entry.id   40bf78d608f062e922e278268e5da7f2
#
_cell.length_a   1.000
_cell.length_b   1.000
_cell.length_c   1.000
_cell.angle_alpha   90.00
_cell.angle_beta   90.00
_cell.angle_gamma   90.00
#
_symmetry.space_group_name_H-M   'P 1'
#
loop_
_entity.id
_entity.type
_entity.pdbx_description
1 polymer ?
#
loop_
_entity_poly.entity_id
_entity_poly.type
_entity_poly.pdbx_seq_one_letter_code
_entity_poly.pdbx_strand_id
1 'polypeptide(L)'
;MKDVIVIKIGGVAAQKLSTKFIKQMQAWIAAGKKIVVVHGGGLVINQLMKERQLPTRKVKGLRVTAKSDLPIIEQALLGQVGRTLTQELNDSDIESLQLVSHLGKTVSADFIDKDLYGYVGDVTAIQTAYLEQLLAEDIVPVLASLGENSSGDLLNINADYLAAAVASSLQAEKLILMTDIEGVLEDKKVLPQLLTSQVSKKIQTGVIKGGMIPKIESAVQTVLSGVGQVLIGDNLLTGTLIAEG
;
A
#
# COMPACT_ATOMS: atom_id res chain seq x y z
N MET A 1 -3.77 -4.24 -17.18
CA MET A 1 -4.46 -5.56 -17.08
C MET A 1 -5.80 -5.35 -16.38
N LYS A 2 -6.90 -5.56 -17.08
CA LYS A 2 -8.26 -5.26 -16.54
C LYS A 2 -8.73 -6.18 -15.39
N ASP A 3 -7.94 -7.18 -15.00
CA ASP A 3 -8.34 -8.17 -13.98
C ASP A 3 -7.41 -8.14 -12.74
N VAL A 4 -6.57 -7.11 -12.61
CA VAL A 4 -5.65 -6.98 -11.48
C VAL A 4 -6.31 -6.19 -10.35
N ILE A 5 -6.22 -6.74 -9.14
CA ILE A 5 -6.57 -6.08 -7.89
C ILE A 5 -5.29 -5.85 -7.08
N VAL A 6 -4.98 -4.61 -6.75
CA VAL A 6 -3.88 -4.29 -5.84
C VAL A 6 -4.44 -4.07 -4.44
N ILE A 7 -3.90 -4.77 -3.46
CA ILE A 7 -4.33 -4.67 -2.06
C ILE A 7 -3.18 -4.10 -1.23
N LYS A 8 -3.37 -2.92 -0.69
CA LYS A 8 -2.44 -2.38 0.31
C LYS A 8 -2.87 -2.80 1.70
N ILE A 9 -2.01 -3.50 2.42
CA ILE A 9 -2.24 -3.95 3.79
C ILE A 9 -1.41 -3.10 4.75
N GLY A 10 -2.05 -2.58 5.79
CA GLY A 10 -1.40 -1.79 6.84
C GLY A 10 -2.03 -2.02 8.22
N GLY A 11 -1.51 -1.33 9.23
CA GLY A 11 -2.05 -1.40 10.58
C GLY A 11 -2.03 -2.82 11.18
N VAL A 12 -3.10 -3.15 11.88
CA VAL A 12 -3.27 -4.46 12.56
C VAL A 12 -3.41 -5.60 11.54
N ALA A 13 -4.03 -5.35 10.39
CA ALA A 13 -4.21 -6.35 9.34
C ALA A 13 -2.89 -6.91 8.79
N ALA A 14 -1.80 -6.14 8.88
CA ALA A 14 -0.46 -6.59 8.50
C ALA A 14 0.19 -7.56 9.50
N GLN A 15 -0.40 -7.75 10.69
CA GLN A 15 0.09 -8.69 11.72
C GLN A 15 -0.59 -10.05 11.62
N LYS A 16 -1.84 -10.09 11.17
CA LYS A 16 -2.60 -11.33 10.98
C LYS A 16 -3.76 -11.10 10.02
N LEU A 17 -3.85 -11.94 9.00
CA LEU A 17 -4.96 -11.93 8.06
C LEU A 17 -6.20 -12.60 8.66
N SER A 18 -7.36 -11.97 8.49
CA SER A 18 -8.61 -12.58 8.95
C SER A 18 -9.07 -13.70 7.99
N THR A 19 -9.83 -14.66 8.52
CA THR A 19 -10.43 -15.72 7.69
C THR A 19 -11.31 -15.14 6.57
N LYS A 20 -11.98 -14.00 6.82
CA LYS A 20 -12.79 -13.31 5.79
C LYS A 20 -11.91 -12.76 4.68
N PHE A 21 -10.74 -12.21 5.03
CA PHE A 21 -9.77 -11.72 4.06
C PHE A 21 -9.29 -12.85 3.13
N ILE A 22 -8.83 -13.95 3.71
CA ILE A 22 -8.35 -15.13 2.96
C ILE A 22 -9.44 -15.67 2.02
N LYS A 23 -10.66 -15.92 2.54
CA LYS A 23 -11.78 -16.41 1.72
C LYS A 23 -12.12 -15.49 0.56
N GLN A 24 -12.03 -14.17 0.76
CA GLN A 24 -12.29 -13.22 -0.31
C GLN A 24 -11.19 -13.25 -1.37
N MET A 25 -9.92 -13.34 -0.99
CA MET A 25 -8.83 -13.51 -1.96
C MET A 25 -8.99 -14.80 -2.76
N GLN A 26 -9.26 -15.92 -2.10
CA GLN A 26 -9.52 -17.22 -2.76
C GLN A 26 -10.68 -17.12 -3.76
N ALA A 27 -11.79 -16.45 -3.39
CA ALA A 27 -12.91 -16.24 -4.28
C ALA A 27 -12.55 -15.40 -5.52
N TRP A 28 -11.73 -14.37 -5.36
CA TRP A 28 -11.27 -13.57 -6.49
C TRP A 28 -10.32 -14.34 -7.41
N ILE A 29 -9.37 -15.09 -6.85
CA ILE A 29 -8.45 -15.94 -7.63
C ILE A 29 -9.25 -17.00 -8.40
N ALA A 30 -10.21 -17.66 -7.75
CA ALA A 30 -11.09 -18.63 -8.42
C ALA A 30 -11.95 -18.00 -9.53
N ALA A 31 -12.24 -16.69 -9.44
CA ALA A 31 -12.92 -15.92 -10.48
C ALA A 31 -11.96 -15.38 -11.57
N GLY A 32 -10.68 -15.79 -11.57
CA GLY A 32 -9.67 -15.38 -12.54
C GLY A 32 -9.06 -14.01 -12.29
N LYS A 33 -9.28 -13.40 -11.11
CA LYS A 33 -8.62 -12.13 -10.76
C LYS A 33 -7.17 -12.38 -10.36
N LYS A 34 -6.31 -11.46 -10.75
CA LYS A 34 -4.89 -11.43 -10.39
C LYS A 34 -4.69 -10.46 -9.23
N ILE A 35 -3.96 -10.86 -8.20
CA ILE A 35 -3.83 -10.07 -6.98
C ILE A 35 -2.37 -9.69 -6.75
N VAL A 36 -2.13 -8.43 -6.40
CA VAL A 36 -0.84 -7.93 -5.91
C VAL A 36 -1.05 -7.40 -4.49
N VAL A 37 -0.21 -7.81 -3.57
CA VAL A 37 -0.22 -7.31 -2.19
C VAL A 37 0.94 -6.33 -2.02
N VAL A 38 0.62 -5.14 -1.50
CA VAL A 38 1.61 -4.15 -1.06
C VAL A 38 1.44 -3.96 0.44
N HIS A 39 2.50 -3.97 1.21
CA HIS A 39 2.39 -3.78 2.65
C HIS A 39 3.33 -2.72 3.19
N GLY A 40 2.89 -2.08 4.27
CA GLY A 40 3.71 -1.30 5.17
C GLY A 40 4.06 -2.10 6.44
N GLY A 41 4.71 -1.43 7.38
CA GLY A 41 5.10 -2.07 8.65
C GLY A 41 5.15 -1.09 9.81
N GLY A 42 4.36 -0.01 9.76
CA GLY A 42 4.47 1.11 10.71
C GLY A 42 4.42 0.70 12.19
N LEU A 43 3.59 -0.27 12.56
CA LEU A 43 3.49 -0.79 13.93
C LEU A 43 4.76 -1.54 14.32
N VAL A 44 5.24 -2.45 13.48
CA VAL A 44 6.44 -3.25 13.72
C VAL A 44 7.69 -2.36 13.74
N ILE A 45 7.80 -1.41 12.81
CA ILE A 45 8.90 -0.43 12.82
C ILE A 45 8.92 0.36 14.13
N ASN A 46 7.76 0.87 14.59
CA ASN A 46 7.67 1.61 15.85
C ASN A 46 8.09 0.76 17.05
N GLN A 47 7.70 -0.53 17.06
CA GLN A 47 8.09 -1.45 18.11
C GLN A 47 9.59 -1.66 18.13
N LEU A 48 10.21 -2.00 16.99
CA LEU A 48 11.65 -2.24 16.88
C LEU A 48 12.47 -0.98 17.21
N MET A 49 12.02 0.20 16.79
CA MET A 49 12.67 1.47 17.15
C MET A 49 12.60 1.71 18.66
N LYS A 50 11.43 1.47 19.28
CA LYS A 50 11.24 1.60 20.74
C LYS A 50 12.14 0.63 21.53
N GLU A 51 12.22 -0.64 21.12
CA GLU A 51 13.07 -1.65 21.74
C GLU A 51 14.55 -1.24 21.70
N ARG A 52 14.97 -0.52 20.66
CA ARG A 52 16.33 0.01 20.52
C ARG A 52 16.52 1.42 21.07
N GLN A 53 15.49 1.98 21.75
CA GLN A 53 15.47 3.33 22.31
C GLN A 53 15.76 4.42 21.27
N LEU A 54 15.36 4.19 20.02
CA LEU A 54 15.53 5.15 18.92
C LEU A 54 14.28 6.02 18.76
N PRO A 55 14.45 7.34 18.54
CA PRO A 55 13.31 8.23 18.37
C PRO A 55 12.60 7.98 17.03
N THR A 56 11.29 8.15 17.04
CA THR A 56 10.50 8.15 15.79
C THR A 56 9.90 9.53 15.57
N ARG A 57 10.04 10.05 14.36
CA ARG A 57 9.47 11.34 13.97
C ARG A 57 8.66 11.17 12.68
N LYS A 58 7.55 11.90 12.60
CA LYS A 58 6.77 12.03 11.36
C LYS A 58 6.60 13.50 10.99
N VAL A 59 6.68 13.80 9.71
CA VAL A 59 6.40 15.12 9.15
C VAL A 59 5.37 14.93 8.04
N LYS A 60 4.26 15.65 8.11
CA LYS A 60 3.14 15.51 7.15
C LYS A 60 2.72 14.05 6.89
N GLY A 61 2.73 13.21 7.92
CA GLY A 61 2.36 11.80 7.83
C GLY A 61 3.48 10.83 7.38
N LEU A 62 4.56 11.33 6.79
CA LEU A 62 5.71 10.53 6.37
C LEU A 62 6.69 10.33 7.54
N ARG A 63 7.26 9.13 7.65
CA ARG A 63 8.29 8.82 8.65
C ARG A 63 9.62 9.43 8.22
N VAL A 64 10.16 10.35 9.00
CA VAL A 64 11.55 10.78 8.83
C VAL A 64 12.46 9.59 9.10
N THR A 65 13.36 9.28 8.19
CA THR A 65 14.16 8.06 8.19
C THR A 65 15.64 8.41 8.06
N ALA A 66 16.42 8.22 9.11
CA ALA A 66 17.87 8.34 9.03
C ALA A 66 18.46 7.12 8.27
N LYS A 67 19.66 7.27 7.69
CA LYS A 67 20.32 6.13 7.04
C LYS A 67 20.57 4.96 8.00
N SER A 68 20.85 5.26 9.25
CA SER A 68 21.02 4.28 10.34
C SER A 68 19.76 3.51 10.69
N ASP A 69 18.58 4.02 10.33
CA ASP A 69 17.29 3.37 10.63
C ASP A 69 16.89 2.33 9.58
N LEU A 70 17.48 2.40 8.38
CA LEU A 70 17.16 1.52 7.26
C LEU A 70 17.25 0.02 7.59
N PRO A 71 18.30 -0.48 8.29
CA PRO A 71 18.38 -1.90 8.65
C PRO A 71 17.19 -2.34 9.54
N ILE A 72 16.69 -1.44 10.40
CA ILE A 72 15.52 -1.72 11.27
C ILE A 72 14.24 -1.78 10.43
N ILE A 73 14.09 -0.85 9.50
CA ILE A 73 12.96 -0.78 8.60
C ILE A 73 12.93 -2.02 7.70
N GLU A 74 14.07 -2.40 7.15
CA GLU A 74 14.22 -3.61 6.34
C GLU A 74 13.90 -4.87 7.15
N GLN A 75 14.43 -4.99 8.37
CA GLN A 75 14.08 -6.08 9.29
C GLN A 75 12.57 -6.14 9.57
N ALA A 76 11.93 -5.00 9.80
CA ALA A 76 10.49 -4.94 10.04
C ALA A 76 9.68 -5.37 8.81
N LEU A 77 10.01 -4.80 7.66
CA LEU A 77 9.24 -5.00 6.42
C LEU A 77 9.50 -6.37 5.81
N LEU A 78 10.75 -6.75 5.59
CA LEU A 78 11.09 -8.02 4.94
C LEU A 78 11.16 -9.17 5.92
N GLY A 79 11.79 -8.96 7.09
CA GLY A 79 12.04 -10.02 8.06
C GLY A 79 10.82 -10.43 8.88
N GLN A 80 9.87 -9.52 9.08
CA GLN A 80 8.68 -9.79 9.87
C GLN A 80 7.39 -9.68 9.07
N VAL A 81 6.96 -8.49 8.66
CA VAL A 81 5.65 -8.28 8.05
C VAL A 81 5.49 -9.05 6.74
N GLY A 82 6.38 -8.85 5.78
CA GLY A 82 6.30 -9.51 4.48
C GLY A 82 6.38 -11.02 4.61
N ARG A 83 7.31 -11.52 5.43
CA ARG A 83 7.44 -12.96 5.72
C ARG A 83 6.15 -13.53 6.31
N THR A 84 5.56 -12.87 7.32
CA THR A 84 4.31 -13.34 7.95
C THR A 84 3.16 -13.37 6.97
N LEU A 85 2.96 -12.29 6.20
CA LEU A 85 1.89 -12.22 5.20
C LEU A 85 2.04 -13.31 4.13
N THR A 86 3.25 -13.49 3.59
CA THR A 86 3.52 -14.53 2.58
C THR A 86 3.29 -15.92 3.15
N GLN A 87 3.72 -16.18 4.38
CA GLN A 87 3.48 -17.47 5.03
C GLN A 87 1.99 -17.72 5.25
N GLU A 88 1.22 -16.76 5.79
CA GLU A 88 -0.22 -16.91 6.01
C GLU A 88 -1.01 -17.13 4.71
N LEU A 89 -0.60 -16.50 3.61
CA LEU A 89 -1.20 -16.73 2.29
C LEU A 89 -0.90 -18.16 1.81
N ASN A 90 0.35 -18.59 1.85
CA ASN A 90 0.75 -19.94 1.42
C ASN A 90 0.13 -21.03 2.30
N ASP A 91 0.05 -20.85 3.62
CA ASP A 91 -0.62 -21.76 4.54
C ASP A 91 -2.15 -21.84 4.29
N SER A 92 -2.68 -20.90 3.50
CA SER A 92 -4.09 -20.80 3.09
C SER A 92 -4.31 -21.16 1.63
N ASP A 93 -3.41 -21.95 1.02
CA ASP A 93 -3.48 -22.38 -0.40
C ASP A 93 -3.55 -21.18 -1.40
N ILE A 94 -2.96 -20.06 -1.05
CA ILE A 94 -2.75 -18.91 -1.96
C ILE A 94 -1.26 -18.81 -2.26
N GLU A 95 -0.85 -19.32 -3.42
CA GLU A 95 0.56 -19.27 -3.81
C GLU A 95 1.04 -17.83 -3.88
N SER A 96 2.05 -17.51 -3.07
CA SER A 96 2.54 -16.14 -2.95
C SER A 96 4.04 -16.07 -2.79
N LEU A 97 4.65 -14.99 -3.25
CA LEU A 97 6.08 -14.75 -3.21
C LEU A 97 6.38 -13.36 -2.66
N GLN A 98 7.14 -13.32 -1.56
CA GLN A 98 7.66 -12.05 -1.05
C GLN A 98 8.73 -11.52 -2.00
N LEU A 99 8.54 -10.31 -2.50
CA LEU A 99 9.52 -9.61 -3.29
C LEU A 99 10.35 -8.67 -2.42
N VAL A 100 11.65 -8.73 -2.63
CA VAL A 100 12.57 -7.73 -2.11
C VAL A 100 12.58 -6.57 -3.11
N SER A 101 11.69 -5.60 -2.90
CA SER A 101 11.27 -4.58 -3.89
C SER A 101 12.42 -3.75 -4.46
N HIS A 102 13.53 -3.61 -3.70
CA HIS A 102 14.72 -2.88 -4.15
C HIS A 102 15.69 -3.78 -4.93
N LEU A 103 15.66 -5.11 -4.78
CA LEU A 103 16.46 -6.01 -5.59
C LEU A 103 15.80 -6.17 -6.97
N GLY A 104 16.62 -6.17 -8.01
CA GLY A 104 16.17 -6.26 -9.38
C GLY A 104 15.45 -5.01 -9.90
N LYS A 105 15.47 -3.90 -9.16
CA LYS A 105 14.84 -2.63 -9.51
C LYS A 105 13.33 -2.74 -9.76
N THR A 106 12.66 -3.66 -9.07
CA THR A 106 11.20 -3.79 -9.16
C THR A 106 10.51 -2.49 -8.79
N VAL A 107 11.06 -1.77 -7.80
CA VAL A 107 10.60 -0.44 -7.37
C VAL A 107 11.77 0.52 -7.44
N SER A 108 11.79 1.39 -8.44
CA SER A 108 12.71 2.52 -8.49
C SER A 108 12.09 3.72 -7.78
N ALA A 109 12.90 4.44 -7.03
CA ALA A 109 12.46 5.60 -6.25
C ALA A 109 13.55 6.68 -6.23
N ASP A 110 13.20 7.89 -5.86
CA ASP A 110 14.16 8.95 -5.58
C ASP A 110 13.76 9.69 -4.29
N PHE A 111 14.69 10.45 -3.71
CA PHE A 111 14.42 11.20 -2.48
C PHE A 111 13.28 12.20 -2.67
N ILE A 112 12.30 12.20 -1.76
CA ILE A 112 11.27 13.25 -1.74
C ILE A 112 11.91 14.60 -1.40
N ASP A 113 12.65 14.65 -0.28
CA ASP A 113 13.42 15.77 0.22
C ASP A 113 14.38 15.19 1.27
N LYS A 114 15.65 15.05 0.89
CA LYS A 114 16.65 14.37 1.71
C LYS A 114 16.97 15.13 2.99
N ASP A 115 16.89 16.47 2.96
CA ASP A 115 17.20 17.29 4.12
C ASP A 115 16.06 17.26 5.16
N LEU A 116 14.81 17.20 4.69
CA LEU A 116 13.63 17.19 5.56
C LEU A 116 13.27 15.79 6.07
N TYR A 117 13.32 14.78 5.18
CA TYR A 117 12.82 13.43 5.47
C TYR A 117 13.91 12.38 5.60
N GLY A 118 15.14 12.68 5.17
CA GLY A 118 16.23 11.69 5.11
C GLY A 118 16.02 10.68 3.99
N TYR A 119 16.12 9.41 4.29
CA TYR A 119 16.02 8.28 3.35
C TYR A 119 14.57 7.84 3.10
N VAL A 120 13.76 8.80 2.69
CA VAL A 120 12.36 8.59 2.27
C VAL A 120 12.24 8.86 0.78
N GLY A 121 11.66 7.90 0.05
CA GLY A 121 11.52 7.95 -1.39
C GLY A 121 10.10 8.13 -1.89
N ASP A 122 10.02 8.75 -3.07
CA ASP A 122 8.86 8.68 -3.95
C ASP A 122 9.15 7.74 -5.10
N VAL A 123 8.11 7.02 -5.57
CA VAL A 123 8.26 6.03 -6.63
C VAL A 123 8.45 6.72 -7.97
N THR A 124 9.53 6.39 -8.68
CA THR A 124 9.81 6.92 -10.03
C THR A 124 9.45 5.94 -11.14
N ALA A 125 9.53 4.62 -10.86
CA ALA A 125 9.13 3.59 -11.80
C ALA A 125 8.81 2.26 -11.10
N ILE A 126 7.92 1.47 -11.70
CA ILE A 126 7.63 0.08 -11.34
C ILE A 126 7.99 -0.81 -12.54
N GLN A 127 8.81 -1.82 -12.31
CA GLN A 127 9.15 -2.85 -13.29
C GLN A 127 8.01 -3.87 -13.39
N THR A 128 7.02 -3.61 -14.25
CA THR A 128 5.80 -4.43 -14.32
C THR A 128 6.03 -5.82 -14.90
N ALA A 129 7.00 -5.98 -15.81
CA ALA A 129 7.22 -7.26 -16.50
C ALA A 129 7.43 -8.44 -15.53
N TYR A 130 8.16 -8.24 -14.43
CA TYR A 130 8.35 -9.28 -13.44
C TYR A 130 7.08 -9.58 -12.64
N LEU A 131 6.31 -8.55 -12.29
CA LEU A 131 5.01 -8.71 -11.65
C LEU A 131 4.03 -9.46 -12.56
N GLU A 132 3.99 -9.10 -13.83
CA GLU A 132 3.14 -9.73 -14.85
C GLU A 132 3.48 -11.22 -15.05
N GLN A 133 4.77 -11.59 -15.01
CA GLN A 133 5.19 -12.99 -15.06
C GLN A 133 4.66 -13.79 -13.86
N LEU A 134 4.80 -13.29 -12.64
CA LEU A 134 4.27 -13.96 -11.45
C LEU A 134 2.74 -14.09 -11.52
N LEU A 135 2.06 -13.02 -11.93
CA LEU A 135 0.61 -13.02 -12.08
C LEU A 135 0.13 -13.98 -13.17
N ALA A 136 0.91 -14.21 -14.23
CA ALA A 136 0.59 -15.19 -15.27
C ALA A 136 0.62 -16.63 -14.74
N GLU A 137 1.50 -16.90 -13.75
CA GLU A 137 1.62 -18.20 -13.07
C GLU A 137 0.72 -18.31 -11.82
N ASP A 138 -0.26 -17.43 -11.65
CA ASP A 138 -1.17 -17.36 -10.50
C ASP A 138 -0.47 -17.13 -9.14
N ILE A 139 0.78 -16.66 -9.15
CA ILE A 139 1.54 -16.33 -7.94
C ILE A 139 1.22 -14.88 -7.51
N VAL A 140 0.84 -14.70 -6.25
CA VAL A 140 0.57 -13.38 -5.65
C VAL A 140 1.87 -12.72 -5.22
N PRO A 141 2.33 -11.63 -5.89
CA PRO A 141 3.49 -10.88 -5.43
C PRO A 141 3.16 -10.12 -4.15
N VAL A 142 4.04 -10.21 -3.14
CA VAL A 142 3.94 -9.46 -1.87
C VAL A 142 5.10 -8.47 -1.80
N LEU A 143 4.81 -7.17 -1.96
CA LEU A 143 5.79 -6.09 -2.03
C LEU A 143 5.87 -5.33 -0.72
N ALA A 144 7.08 -5.22 -0.17
CA ALA A 144 7.36 -4.31 0.93
C ALA A 144 7.48 -2.86 0.43
N SER A 145 7.10 -1.88 1.28
CA SER A 145 7.19 -0.46 0.94
C SER A 145 8.63 0.09 0.98
N LEU A 146 9.47 -0.47 0.13
CA LEU A 146 10.88 -0.12 -0.09
C LEU A 146 11.15 0.08 -1.57
N GLY A 147 12.13 0.92 -1.89
CA GLY A 147 12.63 1.11 -3.26
C GLY A 147 14.09 1.49 -3.25
N GLU A 148 14.68 1.60 -4.42
CA GLU A 148 16.09 1.94 -4.60
C GLU A 148 16.22 3.10 -5.59
N ASN A 149 17.13 4.03 -5.29
CA ASN A 149 17.46 5.10 -6.22
C ASN A 149 18.55 4.67 -7.23
N SER A 150 18.85 5.54 -8.17
CA SER A 150 19.88 5.29 -9.19
C SER A 150 21.29 5.09 -8.64
N SER A 151 21.55 5.54 -7.42
CA SER A 151 22.83 5.41 -6.72
C SER A 151 22.92 4.15 -5.85
N GLY A 152 21.85 3.33 -5.79
CA GLY A 152 21.79 2.13 -4.95
C GLY A 152 21.44 2.41 -3.48
N ASP A 153 20.96 3.62 -3.16
CA ASP A 153 20.45 3.89 -1.81
C ASP A 153 19.08 3.29 -1.63
N LEU A 154 18.89 2.50 -0.57
CA LEU A 154 17.59 2.02 -0.14
C LEU A 154 16.75 3.18 0.41
N LEU A 155 15.49 3.26 0.01
CA LEU A 155 14.55 4.29 0.43
C LEU A 155 13.29 3.67 1.06
N ASN A 156 12.88 4.23 2.19
CA ASN A 156 11.60 3.92 2.83
C ASN A 156 10.48 4.65 2.08
N ILE A 157 9.50 3.91 1.58
CA ILE A 157 8.39 4.46 0.79
C ILE A 157 7.10 4.42 1.60
N ASN A 158 6.22 5.41 1.43
CA ASN A 158 4.87 5.31 1.95
C ASN A 158 4.11 4.18 1.23
N ALA A 159 3.57 3.22 1.98
CA ALA A 159 2.92 2.04 1.40
C ALA A 159 1.66 2.37 0.58
N ASP A 160 0.92 3.45 0.93
CA ASP A 160 -0.23 3.90 0.14
C ASP A 160 0.25 4.43 -1.23
N TYR A 161 1.36 5.18 -1.26
CA TYR A 161 1.95 5.71 -2.50
C TYR A 161 2.53 4.60 -3.38
N LEU A 162 3.24 3.63 -2.78
CA LEU A 162 3.72 2.48 -3.52
C LEU A 162 2.56 1.68 -4.14
N ALA A 163 1.51 1.42 -3.37
CA ALA A 163 0.34 0.69 -3.87
C ALA A 163 -0.37 1.43 -5.02
N ALA A 164 -0.47 2.76 -4.93
CA ALA A 164 -0.99 3.60 -5.99
C ALA A 164 -0.12 3.52 -7.26
N ALA A 165 1.21 3.60 -7.12
CA ALA A 165 2.14 3.49 -8.23
C ALA A 165 2.07 2.11 -8.91
N VAL A 166 2.02 1.02 -8.11
CA VAL A 166 1.85 -0.35 -8.63
C VAL A 166 0.51 -0.49 -9.37
N ALA A 167 -0.59 -0.02 -8.77
CA ALA A 167 -1.92 -0.10 -9.40
C ALA A 167 -1.97 0.68 -10.72
N SER A 168 -1.43 1.89 -10.74
CA SER A 168 -1.36 2.73 -11.96
C SER A 168 -0.50 2.09 -13.04
N SER A 169 0.69 1.57 -12.69
CA SER A 169 1.60 0.94 -13.65
C SER A 169 1.02 -0.33 -14.27
N LEU A 170 0.26 -1.12 -13.49
CA LEU A 170 -0.43 -2.32 -13.96
C LEU A 170 -1.78 -2.03 -14.61
N GLN A 171 -2.24 -0.77 -14.62
CA GLN A 171 -3.60 -0.38 -15.04
C GLN A 171 -4.66 -1.27 -14.37
N ALA A 172 -4.56 -1.37 -13.04
CA ALA A 172 -5.36 -2.26 -12.24
C ALA A 172 -6.86 -1.93 -12.32
N GLU A 173 -7.71 -2.94 -12.23
CA GLU A 173 -9.16 -2.77 -12.11
C GLU A 173 -9.52 -2.03 -10.82
N LYS A 174 -8.82 -2.39 -9.73
CA LYS A 174 -9.10 -1.86 -8.41
C LYS A 174 -7.83 -1.76 -7.55
N LEU A 175 -7.73 -0.66 -6.81
CA LEU A 175 -6.83 -0.54 -5.67
C LEU A 175 -7.66 -0.57 -4.38
N ILE A 176 -7.24 -1.37 -3.40
CA ILE A 176 -7.85 -1.41 -2.06
C ILE A 176 -6.83 -0.90 -1.06
N LEU A 177 -7.12 0.23 -0.45
CA LEU A 177 -6.31 0.83 0.62
C LEU A 177 -6.91 0.43 1.97
N MET A 178 -6.44 -0.69 2.53
CA MET A 178 -6.87 -1.10 3.88
C MET A 178 -6.30 -0.15 4.94
N THR A 179 -7.16 0.26 5.83
CA THR A 179 -6.90 1.23 6.90
C THR A 179 -7.66 0.83 8.18
N ASP A 180 -7.42 1.53 9.29
CA ASP A 180 -8.06 1.24 10.57
C ASP A 180 -9.46 1.89 10.71
N ILE A 181 -10.01 2.40 9.62
CA ILE A 181 -11.34 3.02 9.59
C ILE A 181 -12.21 2.39 8.50
N GLU A 182 -13.51 2.35 8.74
CA GLU A 182 -14.49 1.75 7.83
C GLU A 182 -14.63 2.48 6.49
N GLY A 183 -14.18 3.74 6.40
CA GLY A 183 -14.28 4.60 5.22
C GLY A 183 -14.37 6.09 5.57
N VAL A 184 -14.74 6.91 4.61
CA VAL A 184 -15.04 8.33 4.83
C VAL A 184 -16.40 8.45 5.51
N LEU A 185 -16.47 9.13 6.66
CA LEU A 185 -17.71 9.32 7.39
C LEU A 185 -18.36 10.66 7.05
N GLU A 186 -19.63 10.65 6.69
CA GLU A 186 -20.51 11.80 6.64
C GLU A 186 -21.73 11.52 7.54
N ASP A 187 -22.05 12.42 8.44
CA ASP A 187 -23.13 12.26 9.44
C ASP A 187 -23.06 10.92 10.19
N LYS A 188 -21.85 10.52 10.57
CA LYS A 188 -21.54 9.25 11.28
C LYS A 188 -21.84 7.98 10.47
N LYS A 189 -22.08 8.08 9.18
CA LYS A 189 -22.28 6.95 8.27
C LYS A 189 -21.15 6.91 7.25
N VAL A 190 -20.73 5.71 6.87
CA VAL A 190 -19.75 5.54 5.79
C VAL A 190 -20.38 6.00 4.48
N LEU A 191 -19.70 6.91 3.76
CA LEU A 191 -20.04 7.24 2.38
C LEU A 191 -19.70 6.01 1.51
N PRO A 192 -20.67 5.36 0.88
CA PRO A 192 -20.38 4.17 0.07
C PRO A 192 -19.59 4.51 -1.19
N GLN A 193 -19.77 5.71 -1.73
CA GLN A 193 -19.08 6.19 -2.93
C GLN A 193 -18.76 7.68 -2.82
N LEU A 194 -17.66 8.08 -3.41
CA LEU A 194 -17.22 9.47 -3.55
C LEU A 194 -16.63 9.66 -4.94
N LEU A 195 -17.27 10.49 -5.76
CA LEU A 195 -16.77 10.82 -7.09
C LEU A 195 -15.61 11.82 -7.00
N THR A 196 -14.65 11.71 -7.91
CA THR A 196 -13.47 12.59 -7.97
C THR A 196 -13.87 14.08 -7.98
N SER A 197 -14.93 14.43 -8.72
CA SER A 197 -15.47 15.79 -8.79
C SER A 197 -16.06 16.32 -7.47
N GLN A 198 -16.43 15.46 -6.54
CA GLN A 198 -17.03 15.84 -5.25
C GLN A 198 -16.01 16.11 -4.15
N VAL A 199 -14.78 15.62 -4.31
CA VAL A 199 -13.76 15.61 -3.24
C VAL A 199 -13.45 17.00 -2.72
N SER A 200 -13.19 17.97 -3.60
CA SER A 200 -12.88 19.34 -3.21
C SER A 200 -13.99 19.96 -2.34
N LYS A 201 -15.25 19.73 -2.69
CA LYS A 201 -16.40 20.19 -1.90
C LYS A 201 -16.45 19.53 -0.53
N LYS A 202 -16.19 18.21 -0.44
CA LYS A 202 -16.19 17.46 0.83
C LYS A 202 -15.05 17.87 1.76
N ILE A 203 -13.91 18.29 1.21
CA ILE A 203 -12.81 18.88 1.98
C ILE A 203 -13.24 20.26 2.51
N GLN A 204 -13.79 21.13 1.66
CA GLN A 204 -14.23 22.48 2.05
C GLN A 204 -15.32 22.46 3.13
N THR A 205 -16.25 21.51 3.07
CA THR A 205 -17.33 21.35 4.07
C THR A 205 -16.87 20.60 5.33
N GLY A 206 -15.61 20.15 5.42
CA GLY A 206 -15.06 19.48 6.60
C GLY A 206 -15.51 18.03 6.79
N VAL A 207 -16.16 17.42 5.80
CA VAL A 207 -16.44 15.99 5.78
C VAL A 207 -15.13 15.20 5.69
N ILE A 208 -14.25 15.58 4.78
CA ILE A 208 -12.89 15.06 4.67
C ILE A 208 -11.95 16.01 5.37
N LYS A 209 -11.24 15.55 6.41
CA LYS A 209 -10.36 16.36 7.24
C LYS A 209 -9.12 15.65 7.72
N GLY A 210 -8.12 16.42 8.16
CA GLY A 210 -6.89 15.90 8.79
C GLY A 210 -6.15 14.92 7.89
N GLY A 211 -5.71 13.81 8.46
CA GLY A 211 -4.94 12.77 7.75
C GLY A 211 -5.69 12.03 6.64
N MET A 212 -7.03 12.22 6.54
CA MET A 212 -7.81 11.64 5.45
C MET A 212 -7.63 12.41 4.14
N ILE A 213 -7.37 13.72 4.20
CA ILE A 213 -7.20 14.55 2.99
C ILE A 213 -6.14 13.98 2.05
N PRO A 214 -4.86 13.80 2.45
CA PRO A 214 -3.85 13.29 1.55
C PRO A 214 -4.13 11.87 1.04
N LYS A 215 -4.84 11.04 1.83
CA LYS A 215 -5.23 9.70 1.41
C LYS A 215 -6.28 9.75 0.29
N ILE A 216 -7.28 10.60 0.42
CA ILE A 216 -8.32 10.78 -0.61
C ILE A 216 -7.73 11.45 -1.86
N GLU A 217 -6.88 12.46 -1.71
CA GLU A 217 -6.21 13.10 -2.84
C GLU A 217 -5.35 12.10 -3.63
N SER A 218 -4.59 11.25 -2.92
CA SER A 218 -3.83 10.15 -3.55
C SER A 218 -4.75 9.16 -4.27
N ALA A 219 -5.88 8.79 -3.67
CA ALA A 219 -6.86 7.90 -4.31
C ALA A 219 -7.47 8.52 -5.57
N VAL A 220 -7.79 9.82 -5.56
CA VAL A 220 -8.26 10.58 -6.74
C VAL A 220 -7.22 10.54 -7.85
N GLN A 221 -5.96 10.87 -7.54
CA GLN A 221 -4.89 10.84 -8.54
C GLN A 221 -4.70 9.42 -9.12
N THR A 222 -4.86 8.40 -8.29
CA THR A 222 -4.79 7.00 -8.73
C THR A 222 -5.90 6.65 -9.73
N VAL A 223 -7.14 7.07 -9.45
CA VAL A 223 -8.26 6.89 -10.40
C VAL A 223 -7.98 7.65 -11.70
N LEU A 224 -7.57 8.92 -11.63
CA LEU A 224 -7.25 9.75 -12.79
C LEU A 224 -6.07 9.22 -13.62
N SER A 225 -5.19 8.40 -13.05
CA SER A 225 -4.10 7.73 -13.76
C SER A 225 -4.52 6.43 -14.47
N GLY A 226 -5.81 6.09 -14.47
CA GLY A 226 -6.38 4.97 -15.22
C GLY A 226 -6.68 3.71 -14.39
N VAL A 227 -6.53 3.75 -13.05
CA VAL A 227 -7.04 2.70 -12.17
C VAL A 227 -8.56 2.81 -12.09
N GLY A 228 -9.27 1.69 -12.33
CA GLY A 228 -10.73 1.73 -12.43
C GLY A 228 -11.43 2.25 -11.18
N GLN A 229 -10.98 1.85 -10.00
CA GLN A 229 -11.58 2.24 -8.72
C GLN A 229 -10.56 2.18 -7.58
N VAL A 230 -10.74 3.01 -6.56
CA VAL A 230 -10.00 2.91 -5.29
C VAL A 230 -10.98 2.73 -4.13
N LEU A 231 -10.89 1.62 -3.41
CA LEU A 231 -11.64 1.37 -2.19
C LEU A 231 -10.80 1.74 -0.97
N ILE A 232 -11.38 2.53 -0.06
CA ILE A 232 -10.76 2.87 1.24
C ILE A 232 -11.66 2.32 2.34
N GLY A 233 -11.13 1.42 3.16
CA GLY A 233 -11.89 0.78 4.22
C GLY A 233 -11.04 -0.11 5.12
N ASP A 234 -11.66 -0.75 6.09
CA ASP A 234 -11.03 -1.69 7.03
C ASP A 234 -11.07 -3.14 6.56
N ASN A 235 -11.70 -3.39 5.40
CA ASN A 235 -11.83 -4.72 4.80
C ASN A 235 -11.80 -4.64 3.27
N LEU A 236 -11.90 -5.80 2.59
CA LEU A 236 -11.75 -5.90 1.13
C LEU A 236 -13.01 -5.54 0.33
N LEU A 237 -14.18 -5.45 0.96
CA LEU A 237 -15.47 -5.38 0.27
C LEU A 237 -16.23 -4.09 0.52
N THR A 238 -16.11 -3.53 1.72
CA THR A 238 -16.88 -2.36 2.14
C THR A 238 -15.96 -1.21 2.51
N GLY A 239 -16.48 0.00 2.37
CA GLY A 239 -15.74 1.23 2.61
C GLY A 239 -16.24 2.35 1.72
N THR A 240 -15.40 3.33 1.46
CA THR A 240 -15.68 4.40 0.49
C THR A 240 -14.99 4.09 -0.83
N LEU A 241 -15.79 3.93 -1.87
CA LEU A 241 -15.31 3.73 -3.23
C LEU A 241 -15.05 5.08 -3.90
N ILE A 242 -13.81 5.34 -4.29
CA ILE A 242 -13.46 6.50 -5.11
C ILE A 242 -13.53 6.06 -6.57
N ALA A 243 -14.28 6.78 -7.39
CA ALA A 243 -14.44 6.51 -8.81
C ALA A 243 -14.47 7.82 -9.61
N GLU A 244 -14.20 7.70 -10.91
CA GLU A 244 -14.31 8.84 -11.84
C GLU A 244 -15.76 9.33 -11.93
N GLY A 245 -15.93 10.65 -12.02
CA GLY A 245 -17.25 11.29 -12.14
C GLY A 245 -17.17 12.77 -12.37
#